data_11108fcd7fa19c7ccc29a8fc00f61427
#
_entry.id   11108fcd7fa19c7ccc29a8fc00f61427
#
_cell.length_a   1.000
_cell.length_b   1.000
_cell.length_c   1.000
_cell.angle_alpha   90.00
_cell.angle_beta   90.00
_cell.angle_gamma   90.00
#
_symmetry.space_group_name_H-M   'P 1'
#
loop_
_entity.id
_entity.type
_entity.pdbx_description
1 polymer ?
#
loop_
_entity_poly.entity_id
_entity_poly.type
_entity_poly.pdbx_seq_one_letter_code
_entity_poly.pdbx_strand_id
1 'polypeptide(L)'
;NNDAGITMDAVSGDIILRAPQGKIRIEAQDIELVANGYNNRTGYIALDSNEKLILKSKSVDIRATETARFFSENKLDVIGNAIMNIYGGLVDMADGATSVLGSKTGPSSSEENAKNLKQ
;
A
#
# COMPACT_ATOMS: atom_id res chain seq x y z
N ASN A 1 -12.19 7.65 -38.05
CA ASN A 1 -11.69 6.31 -37.98
C ASN A 1 -11.88 5.72 -36.59
N ASN A 2 -12.61 4.63 -36.49
CA ASN A 2 -12.96 4.06 -35.20
C ASN A 2 -11.78 3.43 -34.47
N ASP A 3 -10.76 3.07 -35.22
CA ASP A 3 -9.59 2.42 -34.61
C ASP A 3 -8.49 3.39 -34.25
N ALA A 4 -8.72 4.70 -34.50
CA ALA A 4 -7.70 5.68 -34.20
C ALA A 4 -7.61 5.93 -32.71
N GLY A 5 -6.41 6.04 -32.22
CA GLY A 5 -6.16 6.42 -30.84
C GLY A 5 -5.57 7.82 -30.75
N ILE A 6 -5.31 8.24 -29.55
CA ILE A 6 -4.60 9.49 -29.26
C ILE A 6 -3.32 9.13 -28.55
N THR A 7 -2.21 9.61 -29.09
CA THR A 7 -0.91 9.42 -28.48
C THR A 7 -0.32 10.77 -28.17
N MET A 8 0.14 10.96 -26.93
CA MET A 8 0.86 12.16 -26.53
C MET A 8 2.26 11.74 -26.14
N ASP A 9 3.24 12.30 -26.85
CA ASP A 9 4.61 11.84 -26.72
C ASP A 9 5.55 13.05 -26.63
N ALA A 10 6.22 13.19 -25.50
CA ALA A 10 7.26 14.20 -25.35
C ALA A 10 8.60 13.47 -25.39
N VAL A 11 9.23 13.54 -26.55
CA VAL A 11 10.48 12.80 -26.80
C VAL A 11 11.59 13.21 -25.85
N SER A 12 11.69 14.50 -25.57
CA SER A 12 12.70 14.97 -24.64
C SER A 12 12.13 16.14 -23.85
N GLY A 13 11.50 15.89 -22.78
CA GLY A 13 10.86 16.91 -21.97
C GLY A 13 9.72 16.28 -21.22
N ASP A 14 8.83 17.10 -20.71
CA ASP A 14 7.78 16.66 -19.82
C ASP A 14 6.41 16.77 -20.43
N ILE A 15 5.50 15.94 -19.99
CA ILE A 15 4.08 16.13 -20.22
C ILE A 15 3.49 16.53 -18.89
N ILE A 16 2.86 17.71 -18.84
CA ILE A 16 2.30 18.23 -17.61
C ILE A 16 0.80 18.42 -17.78
N LEU A 17 0.01 17.78 -16.92
CA LEU A 17 -1.43 17.95 -16.87
C LEU A 17 -1.77 18.63 -15.55
N ARG A 18 -2.43 19.78 -15.61
CA ARG A 18 -2.74 20.55 -14.42
C ARG A 18 -4.18 21.08 -14.46
N ALA A 19 -4.86 20.94 -13.36
CA ALA A 19 -6.17 21.55 -13.16
C ALA A 19 -6.21 22.13 -11.75
N PRO A 20 -5.56 23.29 -11.52
CA PRO A 20 -5.37 23.81 -10.16
C PRO A 20 -6.66 24.06 -9.39
N GLN A 21 -7.72 24.40 -10.11
CA GLN A 21 -9.02 24.68 -9.47
C GLN A 21 -10.08 23.69 -9.89
N GLY A 22 -9.69 22.63 -10.53
CA GLY A 22 -10.63 21.63 -11.00
C GLY A 22 -10.12 20.22 -10.74
N LYS A 23 -10.51 19.32 -11.61
CA LYS A 23 -10.23 17.90 -11.44
C LYS A 23 -9.64 17.33 -12.71
N ILE A 24 -8.71 16.43 -12.58
CA ILE A 24 -8.27 15.58 -13.68
C ILE A 24 -8.85 14.18 -13.42
N ARG A 25 -9.63 13.70 -14.36
CA ARG A 25 -10.24 12.37 -14.27
C ARG A 25 -9.73 11.53 -15.41
N ILE A 26 -9.22 10.36 -15.07
CA ILE A 26 -8.75 9.39 -16.04
C ILE A 26 -9.62 8.16 -15.88
N GLU A 27 -10.32 7.79 -16.93
CA GLU A 27 -11.24 6.66 -16.89
C GLU A 27 -11.04 5.81 -18.14
N ALA A 28 -10.87 4.52 -17.93
CA ALA A 28 -10.63 3.60 -19.04
C ALA A 28 -10.97 2.19 -18.58
N GLN A 29 -11.02 1.27 -19.54
CA GLN A 29 -11.14 -0.13 -19.19
C GLN A 29 -9.93 -0.56 -18.36
N ASP A 30 -8.74 -0.17 -18.79
CA ASP A 30 -7.50 -0.47 -18.09
C ASP A 30 -6.64 0.79 -18.00
N ILE A 31 -5.97 0.99 -16.88
CA ILE A 31 -5.07 2.11 -16.69
C ILE A 31 -3.74 1.56 -16.19
N GLU A 32 -2.66 1.91 -16.87
CA GLU A 32 -1.31 1.53 -16.48
C GLU A 32 -0.46 2.77 -16.24
N LEU A 33 0.27 2.79 -15.15
CA LEU A 33 1.24 3.82 -14.84
C LEU A 33 2.60 3.15 -14.71
N VAL A 34 3.53 3.47 -15.60
CA VAL A 34 4.83 2.82 -15.64
C VAL A 34 5.94 3.86 -15.65
N ALA A 35 6.90 3.73 -14.75
CA ALA A 35 8.05 4.61 -14.68
C ALA A 35 9.31 3.75 -14.76
N ASN A 36 9.96 3.76 -15.93
CA ASN A 36 11.10 2.89 -16.19
C ASN A 36 12.46 3.53 -15.88
N GLY A 37 12.50 4.84 -15.71
CA GLY A 37 13.77 5.53 -15.62
C GLY A 37 14.38 5.75 -17.00
N TYR A 38 15.49 6.46 -17.04
CA TYR A 38 16.16 6.79 -18.30
C TYR A 38 17.59 7.21 -18.01
N ASN A 39 18.53 6.74 -18.83
CA ASN A 39 19.95 7.13 -18.75
C ASN A 39 20.52 7.03 -17.33
N ASN A 40 20.52 5.84 -16.77
CA ASN A 40 21.06 5.58 -15.44
C ASN A 40 20.30 6.27 -14.32
N ARG A 41 19.16 6.89 -14.62
CA ARG A 41 18.30 7.44 -13.60
C ARG A 41 17.17 6.45 -13.33
N THR A 42 16.87 6.25 -12.05
CA THR A 42 15.75 5.41 -11.67
C THR A 42 14.47 6.18 -11.85
N GLY A 43 13.39 5.47 -12.21
CA GLY A 43 12.08 6.08 -12.27
C GLY A 43 11.35 5.92 -10.95
N TYR A 44 10.36 6.77 -10.72
CA TYR A 44 9.49 6.58 -9.58
C TYR A 44 8.10 7.12 -9.89
N ILE A 45 7.14 6.62 -9.16
CA ILE A 45 5.76 7.09 -9.22
C ILE A 45 5.42 7.62 -7.84
N ALA A 46 5.00 8.87 -7.75
CA ALA A 46 4.60 9.47 -6.49
C ALA A 46 3.12 9.79 -6.53
N LEU A 47 2.38 9.35 -5.52
CA LEU A 47 1.00 9.72 -5.30
C LEU A 47 0.95 10.49 -4.00
N ASP A 48 0.66 11.77 -4.08
CA ASP A 48 0.73 12.67 -2.94
C ASP A 48 -0.57 13.47 -2.84
N SER A 49 -1.21 13.39 -1.70
CA SER A 49 -2.46 14.10 -1.45
C SER A 49 -2.37 14.74 -0.08
N ASN A 50 -2.84 15.98 0.03
CA ASN A 50 -2.77 16.66 1.32
C ASN A 50 -3.86 16.21 2.31
N GLU A 51 -4.81 15.42 1.87
CA GLU A 51 -5.85 14.97 2.77
C GLU A 51 -6.06 13.46 2.74
N LYS A 52 -6.39 12.91 1.59
CA LYS A 52 -6.82 11.52 1.56
C LYS A 52 -6.42 10.86 0.26
N LEU A 53 -5.87 9.67 0.36
CA LEU A 53 -5.60 8.80 -0.77
C LEU A 53 -6.42 7.53 -0.58
N ILE A 54 -7.24 7.20 -1.58
CA ILE A 54 -8.10 6.02 -1.52
C ILE A 54 -7.70 5.04 -2.61
N LEU A 55 -7.39 3.81 -2.20
CA LEU A 55 -7.16 2.71 -3.11
C LEU A 55 -8.25 1.67 -2.83
N LYS A 56 -9.11 1.43 -3.80
CA LYS A 56 -10.22 0.52 -3.62
C LYS A 56 -10.35 -0.39 -4.83
N SER A 57 -10.41 -1.67 -4.57
CA SER A 57 -10.59 -2.64 -5.64
C SER A 57 -11.01 -3.96 -5.03
N LYS A 58 -11.35 -4.91 -5.89
CA LYS A 58 -11.67 -6.25 -5.45
C LYS A 58 -10.43 -6.93 -4.86
N SER A 59 -9.26 -6.61 -5.40
CA SER A 59 -8.02 -7.23 -4.99
C SER A 59 -6.89 -6.22 -5.12
N VAL A 60 -6.03 -6.14 -4.12
CA VAL A 60 -4.86 -5.25 -4.14
C VAL A 60 -3.62 -6.09 -3.93
N ASP A 61 -2.63 -5.90 -4.79
CA ASP A 61 -1.37 -6.61 -4.72
C ASP A 61 -0.25 -5.58 -4.68
N ILE A 62 0.48 -5.55 -3.59
CA ILE A 62 1.59 -4.60 -3.40
C ILE A 62 2.86 -5.42 -3.18
N ARG A 63 3.83 -5.27 -4.08
CA ARG A 63 5.08 -6.01 -4.02
C ARG A 63 6.27 -5.10 -4.10
N ALA A 64 7.28 -5.39 -3.31
CA ALA A 64 8.56 -4.71 -3.36
C ALA A 64 9.66 -5.77 -3.36
N THR A 65 10.67 -5.59 -4.18
CA THR A 65 11.77 -6.54 -4.22
C THR A 65 12.75 -6.33 -3.07
N GLU A 66 12.75 -5.14 -2.48
CA GLU A 66 13.66 -4.86 -1.38
C GLU A 66 12.93 -4.45 -0.11
N THR A 67 12.15 -3.38 -0.13
CA THR A 67 11.54 -2.86 1.08
C THR A 67 10.16 -2.32 0.80
N ALA A 68 9.20 -2.68 1.62
CA ALA A 68 7.88 -2.06 1.64
C ALA A 68 7.66 -1.47 3.03
N ARG A 69 7.15 -0.24 3.09
CA ARG A 69 6.92 0.44 4.36
C ARG A 69 5.52 1.01 4.44
N PHE A 70 4.93 0.84 5.60
CA PHE A 70 3.68 1.48 5.96
C PHE A 70 3.94 2.26 7.23
N PHE A 71 3.79 3.57 7.16
CA PHE A 71 4.11 4.43 8.28
C PHE A 71 2.98 5.41 8.55
N SER A 72 2.63 5.60 9.79
CA SER A 72 1.67 6.59 10.22
C SER A 72 2.19 7.24 11.50
N GLU A 73 2.09 8.55 11.57
CA GLU A 73 2.55 9.26 12.77
C GLU A 73 1.64 9.04 13.96
N ASN A 74 0.38 8.80 13.72
CA ASN A 74 -0.57 8.65 14.81
C ASN A 74 -1.08 7.23 14.96
N LYS A 75 -1.69 6.69 13.92
CA LYS A 75 -2.37 5.41 14.05
C LYS A 75 -2.36 4.68 12.71
N LEU A 76 -2.04 3.41 12.74
CA LEU A 76 -2.09 2.55 11.57
C LEU A 76 -3.05 1.41 11.86
N ASP A 77 -4.11 1.32 11.08
CA ASP A 77 -5.07 0.23 11.19
C ASP A 77 -4.87 -0.75 10.05
N VAL A 78 -4.71 -2.01 10.40
CA VAL A 78 -4.67 -3.10 9.42
C VAL A 78 -5.78 -4.05 9.82
N ILE A 79 -6.81 -4.14 9.00
CA ILE A 79 -8.03 -4.87 9.37
C ILE A 79 -8.36 -5.92 8.32
N GLY A 80 -8.54 -7.14 8.75
CA GLY A 80 -9.07 -8.20 7.92
C GLY A 80 -10.33 -8.76 8.58
N ASN A 81 -11.44 -8.76 7.85
CA ASN A 81 -12.69 -9.22 8.43
C ASN A 81 -12.69 -10.70 8.72
N ALA A 82 -12.13 -11.47 7.83
CA ALA A 82 -12.14 -12.92 8.00
C ALA A 82 -10.78 -13.42 8.45
N ILE A 83 -9.74 -13.11 7.71
CA ILE A 83 -8.41 -13.62 7.97
C ILE A 83 -7.39 -12.53 7.71
N MET A 84 -6.40 -12.44 8.57
CA MET A 84 -5.22 -11.61 8.34
C MET A 84 -4.01 -12.46 8.57
N ASN A 85 -3.23 -12.67 7.52
CA ASN A 85 -2.04 -13.50 7.57
C ASN A 85 -0.78 -12.66 7.49
N ILE A 86 0.16 -12.94 8.37
CA ILE A 86 1.47 -12.29 8.37
C ILE A 86 2.52 -13.39 8.39
N TYR A 87 3.32 -13.43 7.33
CA TYR A 87 4.37 -14.44 7.20
C TYR A 87 5.72 -13.78 7.04
N GLY A 88 6.73 -14.39 7.59
CA GLY A 88 8.09 -13.88 7.43
C GLY A 88 9.09 -14.81 8.07
N GLY A 89 10.33 -14.72 7.64
CA GLY A 89 11.41 -15.42 8.32
C GLY A 89 11.58 -14.92 9.75
N LEU A 90 11.35 -13.63 9.92
CA LEU A 90 11.33 -13.01 11.23
C LEU A 90 10.20 -12.02 11.26
N VAL A 91 9.32 -12.11 12.24
CA VAL A 91 8.26 -11.13 12.47
C VAL A 91 8.58 -10.46 13.79
N ASP A 92 8.98 -9.20 13.71
CA ASP A 92 9.43 -8.43 14.86
C ASP A 92 8.39 -7.40 15.23
N MET A 93 7.94 -7.42 16.45
CA MET A 93 6.94 -6.47 16.97
C MET A 93 7.46 -5.83 18.22
N ALA A 94 7.14 -4.55 18.37
CA ALA A 94 7.49 -3.85 19.60
C ALA A 94 6.74 -4.46 20.78
N ASP A 95 7.29 -4.31 21.96
CA ASP A 95 6.76 -4.93 23.16
C ASP A 95 5.28 -4.62 23.40
N GLY A 96 4.90 -3.37 23.25
CA GLY A 96 3.52 -3.00 23.46
C GLY A 96 2.57 -3.64 22.46
N ALA A 97 3.00 -3.72 21.21
CA ALA A 97 2.17 -4.34 20.18
C ALA A 97 2.01 -5.84 20.44
N THR A 98 3.05 -6.46 20.89
CA THR A 98 3.00 -7.90 21.21
C THR A 98 2.00 -8.15 22.31
N SER A 99 2.00 -7.34 23.32
CA SER A 99 1.05 -7.48 24.43
C SER A 99 -0.38 -7.38 23.96
N VAL A 100 -0.65 -6.41 23.10
CA VAL A 100 -2.01 -6.23 22.59
C VAL A 100 -2.44 -7.41 21.74
N LEU A 101 -1.58 -7.89 20.89
CA LEU A 101 -1.89 -9.05 20.08
C LEU A 101 -2.14 -10.27 20.94
N GLY A 102 -1.33 -10.45 21.96
CA GLY A 102 -1.51 -11.56 22.85
C GLY A 102 -2.86 -11.55 23.53
N SER A 103 -3.32 -10.39 23.92
CA SER A 103 -4.61 -10.30 24.59
C SER A 103 -5.77 -10.60 23.64
N LYS A 104 -5.57 -10.39 22.36
CA LYS A 104 -6.62 -10.59 21.37
C LYS A 104 -6.73 -12.00 20.86
N THR A 105 -5.64 -12.70 20.85
CA THR A 105 -5.63 -14.02 20.27
C THR A 105 -6.28 -15.01 21.19
N GLY A 106 -7.52 -14.86 21.33
CA GLY A 106 -8.20 -15.78 22.13
C GLY A 106 -7.71 -15.62 23.55
N PRO A 107 -8.27 -14.72 24.21
CA PRO A 107 -7.92 -14.50 25.60
C PRO A 107 -7.73 -15.79 26.31
N SER A 108 -8.51 -16.73 25.93
CA SER A 108 -8.33 -18.01 26.52
C SER A 108 -7.03 -18.64 26.05
N SER A 109 -6.72 -18.55 24.78
CA SER A 109 -5.56 -19.27 24.31
C SER A 109 -4.26 -18.71 24.84
N SER A 110 -3.99 -17.44 24.63
CA SER A 110 -2.70 -16.92 25.08
C SER A 110 -2.68 -16.76 26.60
N GLU A 111 -3.74 -16.32 27.18
CA GLU A 111 -3.76 -16.16 28.62
C GLU A 111 -3.76 -17.49 29.35
N GLU A 112 -4.52 -18.42 28.84
CA GLU A 112 -4.53 -19.74 29.42
C GLU A 112 -3.17 -20.39 29.32
N ASN A 113 -2.52 -20.22 28.20
CA ASN A 113 -1.18 -20.75 28.04
C ASN A 113 -0.23 -20.13 29.05
N ALA A 114 -0.34 -18.84 29.23
CA ALA A 114 0.50 -18.18 30.22
C ALA A 114 0.24 -18.72 31.61
N LYS A 115 -1.01 -18.93 31.96
CA LYS A 115 -1.35 -19.48 33.25
C LYS A 115 -0.84 -20.91 33.41
N ASN A 116 -1.01 -21.69 32.37
CA ASN A 116 -0.58 -23.06 32.43
C ASN A 116 0.94 -23.19 32.58
N LEU A 117 1.65 -22.29 31.96
CA LEU A 117 3.08 -22.30 32.08
C LEU A 117 3.55 -22.03 33.51
N LYS A 118 2.78 -21.29 34.24
CA LYS A 118 3.11 -20.99 35.62
C LYS A 118 2.87 -22.17 36.52
N GLN A 119 2.07 -23.06 36.11
CA GLN A 119 1.74 -24.23 36.88
C GLN A 119 2.65 -25.38 36.51
#